data_0aef4e443a27ba586a1357fb92fe7636
#
_entry.id   0aef4e443a27ba586a1357fb92fe7636
#
_cell.length_a   1.000
_cell.length_b   1.000
_cell.length_c   1.000
_cell.angle_alpha   90.00
_cell.angle_beta   90.00
_cell.angle_gamma   90.00
#
_symmetry.space_group_name_H-M   'P 1'
#
loop_
_entity.id
_entity.type
_entity.pdbx_description
1 polymer ?
#
loop_
_entity_poly.entity_id
_entity_poly.type
_entity_poly.pdbx_seq_one_letter_code
_entity_poly.pdbx_strand_id
1 'polypeptide(L)'
;MNRVIALANQKGGVGKTTTAVNLAASLTATKRRVLLIDLDPQGNATMGCGIDKYAQSRTSCDVLLGDCTAVEALVAVEYGGFMMMPANQDLTTAEVRLLTMAVGREFKLRNALAPVRSDFDVILVDCPPSLNMLTLNALVAADSVMVPMQCEYYALEGLTALMQTIEQIKESINPELEIEGLLRTMFDPRNNLANEVSAQLIQHFGEKEIGRASCRERV
;
A
#
# COMPACT_ATOMS: atom_id res chain seq x y z
N MET A 1 -0.67 -1.15 19.50
CA MET A 1 -1.41 -0.22 18.61
C MET A 1 -1.55 -0.91 17.27
N ASN A 2 -2.77 -1.14 16.83
CA ASN A 2 -3.02 -1.81 15.54
C ASN A 2 -3.06 -0.75 14.45
N ARG A 3 -2.04 -0.69 13.60
CA ARG A 3 -1.93 0.34 12.55
C ARG A 3 -2.16 -0.25 11.17
N VAL A 4 -2.96 0.44 10.37
CA VAL A 4 -3.15 0.17 8.94
C VAL A 4 -2.38 1.22 8.15
N ILE A 5 -1.43 0.79 7.35
CA ILE A 5 -0.55 1.68 6.55
C ILE A 5 -0.72 1.36 5.08
N ALA A 6 -1.21 2.32 4.29
CA ALA A 6 -1.28 2.20 2.85
C ALA A 6 0.04 2.63 2.20
N LEU A 7 0.55 1.82 1.26
CA LEU A 7 1.69 2.18 0.44
C LEU A 7 1.18 2.66 -0.92
N ALA A 8 1.15 3.98 -1.14
CA ALA A 8 0.53 4.57 -2.31
C ALA A 8 1.48 5.52 -3.07
N ASN A 9 1.46 5.42 -4.39
CA ASN A 9 2.05 6.38 -5.31
C ASN A 9 1.47 6.12 -6.70
N GLN A 10 1.12 7.18 -7.45
CA GLN A 10 0.60 7.07 -8.81
C GLN A 10 1.63 6.55 -9.81
N LYS A 11 2.92 6.76 -9.54
CA LYS A 11 3.99 6.33 -10.43
C LYS A 11 4.24 4.82 -10.26
N GLY A 12 4.25 4.09 -11.38
CA GLY A 12 4.69 2.71 -11.43
C GLY A 12 6.21 2.59 -11.23
N GLY A 13 6.68 1.44 -10.73
CA GLY A 13 8.11 1.15 -10.61
C GLY A 13 8.86 1.88 -9.48
N VAL A 14 8.19 2.64 -8.63
CA VAL A 14 8.84 3.36 -7.51
C VAL A 14 9.13 2.50 -6.28
N GLY A 15 8.92 1.21 -6.35
CA GLY A 15 9.22 0.28 -5.26
C GLY A 15 8.12 0.14 -4.18
N LYS A 16 6.84 0.44 -4.48
CA LYS A 16 5.72 0.22 -3.54
C LYS A 16 5.68 -1.23 -3.06
N THR A 17 5.48 -2.16 -3.99
CA THR A 17 5.40 -3.60 -3.72
C THR A 17 6.66 -4.13 -3.03
N THR A 18 7.84 -3.76 -3.53
CA THR A 18 9.11 -4.14 -2.89
C THR A 18 9.19 -3.65 -1.45
N THR A 19 8.78 -2.41 -1.19
CA THR A 19 8.73 -1.85 0.16
C THR A 19 7.73 -2.60 1.02
N ALA A 20 6.52 -2.87 0.51
CA ALA A 20 5.45 -3.55 1.25
C ALA A 20 5.89 -4.95 1.72
N VAL A 21 6.44 -5.77 0.81
CA VAL A 21 6.90 -7.13 1.10
C VAL A 21 8.08 -7.13 2.07
N ASN A 22 9.10 -6.30 1.84
CA ASN A 22 10.28 -6.25 2.71
C ASN A 22 9.94 -5.66 4.09
N LEU A 23 9.06 -4.68 4.16
CA LEU A 23 8.61 -4.10 5.43
C LEU A 23 7.80 -5.12 6.24
N ALA A 24 6.91 -5.88 5.60
CA ALA A 24 6.16 -6.96 6.24
C ALA A 24 7.11 -7.99 6.87
N ALA A 25 8.07 -8.50 6.10
CA ALA A 25 9.07 -9.44 6.59
C ALA A 25 9.93 -8.87 7.73
N SER A 26 10.37 -7.61 7.60
CA SER A 26 11.20 -6.94 8.61
C SER A 26 10.45 -6.72 9.93
N LEU A 27 9.19 -6.30 9.87
CA LEU A 27 8.34 -6.13 11.06
C LEU A 27 8.08 -7.46 11.76
N THR A 28 7.83 -8.52 10.99
CA THR A 28 7.65 -9.87 11.53
C THR A 28 8.92 -10.38 12.22
N ALA A 29 10.11 -10.10 11.66
CA ALA A 29 11.38 -10.42 12.31
C ALA A 29 11.54 -9.71 13.67
N THR A 30 10.84 -8.60 13.90
CA THR A 30 10.77 -7.92 15.20
C THR A 30 9.61 -8.42 16.09
N LYS A 31 9.05 -9.61 15.77
CA LYS A 31 7.94 -10.26 16.49
C LYS A 31 6.61 -9.51 16.45
N ARG A 32 6.37 -8.72 15.41
CA ARG A 32 5.07 -8.11 15.13
C ARG A 32 4.19 -9.08 14.35
N ARG A 33 2.90 -9.13 14.67
CA ARG A 33 1.90 -9.82 13.87
C ARG A 33 1.54 -8.92 12.70
N VAL A 34 1.86 -9.35 11.48
CA VAL A 34 1.72 -8.53 10.28
C VAL A 34 0.76 -9.17 9.30
N LEU A 35 -0.11 -8.35 8.71
CA LEU A 35 -0.91 -8.68 7.55
C LEU A 35 -0.45 -7.80 6.38
N LEU A 36 -0.12 -8.41 5.25
CA LEU A 36 0.08 -7.73 3.98
C LEU A 36 -1.14 -7.95 3.09
N ILE A 37 -1.72 -6.87 2.58
CA ILE A 37 -2.85 -6.90 1.63
C ILE A 37 -2.36 -6.43 0.28
N ASP A 38 -2.51 -7.26 -0.73
CA ASP A 38 -2.26 -6.89 -2.13
C ASP A 38 -3.56 -6.36 -2.74
N LEU A 39 -3.56 -5.10 -3.20
CA LEU A 39 -4.69 -4.48 -3.92
C LEU A 39 -4.32 -4.12 -5.36
N ASP A 40 -3.18 -4.59 -5.86
CA ASP A 40 -2.83 -4.41 -7.27
C ASP A 40 -3.37 -5.60 -8.09
N PRO A 41 -4.19 -5.37 -9.14
CA PRO A 41 -4.65 -6.44 -10.05
C PRO A 41 -3.51 -7.25 -10.69
N GLN A 42 -2.29 -6.70 -10.72
CA GLN A 42 -1.12 -7.44 -11.20
C GLN A 42 -0.68 -8.54 -10.22
N GLY A 43 -1.05 -8.48 -8.94
CA GLY A 43 -0.72 -9.49 -7.94
C GLY A 43 0.80 -9.63 -7.71
N ASN A 44 1.54 -8.54 -7.82
CA ASN A 44 3.00 -8.56 -7.70
C ASN A 44 3.47 -8.81 -6.28
N ALA A 45 2.78 -8.29 -5.25
CA ALA A 45 3.09 -8.60 -3.87
C ALA A 45 2.81 -10.07 -3.56
N THR A 46 1.70 -10.60 -4.09
CA THR A 46 1.30 -12.01 -3.97
C THR A 46 2.40 -12.94 -4.50
N MET A 47 2.81 -12.73 -5.75
CA MET A 47 3.89 -13.51 -6.36
C MET A 47 5.24 -13.30 -5.65
N GLY A 48 5.54 -12.07 -5.23
CA GLY A 48 6.74 -11.73 -4.48
C GLY A 48 6.84 -12.42 -3.12
N CYS A 49 5.72 -12.81 -2.54
CA CYS A 49 5.63 -13.62 -1.32
C CYS A 49 5.66 -15.13 -1.57
N GLY A 50 5.85 -15.58 -2.82
CA GLY A 50 5.88 -17.00 -3.18
C GLY A 50 4.50 -17.65 -3.27
N ILE A 51 3.43 -16.85 -3.31
CA ILE A 51 2.05 -17.35 -3.41
C ILE A 51 1.65 -17.30 -4.89
N ASP A 52 1.24 -18.47 -5.43
CA ASP A 52 0.69 -18.52 -6.78
C ASP A 52 -0.69 -17.87 -6.82
N LYS A 53 -0.77 -16.68 -7.44
CA LYS A 53 -2.01 -15.89 -7.55
C LYS A 53 -3.11 -16.56 -8.35
N TYR A 54 -2.77 -17.53 -9.23
CA TYR A 54 -3.74 -18.27 -10.04
C TYR A 54 -4.33 -19.46 -9.29
N ALA A 55 -3.68 -19.93 -8.25
CA ALA A 55 -4.13 -21.04 -7.43
C ALA A 55 -5.01 -20.62 -6.23
N GLN A 56 -5.19 -19.30 -6.02
CA GLN A 56 -5.97 -18.81 -4.88
C GLN A 56 -7.46 -18.87 -5.15
N SER A 57 -8.20 -19.53 -4.25
CA SER A 57 -9.66 -19.61 -4.31
C SER A 57 -10.37 -18.39 -3.73
N ARG A 58 -9.69 -17.61 -2.89
CA ARG A 58 -10.17 -16.39 -2.26
C ARG A 58 -9.08 -15.33 -2.30
N THR A 59 -9.45 -14.11 -2.66
CA THR A 59 -8.53 -12.99 -2.87
C THR A 59 -9.11 -11.70 -2.30
N SER A 60 -8.33 -10.64 -2.32
CA SER A 60 -8.79 -9.29 -1.97
C SER A 60 -9.99 -8.83 -2.84
N CYS A 61 -10.15 -9.36 -4.05
CA CYS A 61 -11.34 -9.15 -4.89
C CYS A 61 -12.60 -9.63 -4.18
N ASP A 62 -12.63 -10.90 -3.74
CA ASP A 62 -13.79 -11.50 -3.09
C ASP A 62 -14.15 -10.76 -1.79
N VAL A 63 -13.13 -10.36 -1.04
CA VAL A 63 -13.30 -9.58 0.20
C VAL A 63 -13.93 -8.21 -0.07
N LEU A 64 -13.43 -7.47 -1.07
CA LEU A 64 -13.99 -6.15 -1.44
C LEU A 64 -15.43 -6.25 -1.93
N LEU A 65 -15.78 -7.31 -2.64
CA LEU A 65 -17.13 -7.55 -3.13
C LEU A 65 -18.07 -8.10 -2.06
N GLY A 66 -17.54 -8.59 -0.93
CA GLY A 66 -18.29 -9.21 0.15
C GLY A 66 -18.67 -10.66 -0.14
N ASP A 67 -18.00 -11.30 -1.08
CA ASP A 67 -18.22 -12.71 -1.46
C ASP A 67 -17.52 -13.66 -0.47
N CYS A 68 -16.57 -13.17 0.34
CA CYS A 68 -16.00 -13.86 1.50
C CYS A 68 -15.57 -12.87 2.58
N THR A 69 -15.30 -13.39 3.78
CA THR A 69 -14.73 -12.61 4.89
C THR A 69 -13.22 -12.42 4.71
N ALA A 70 -12.65 -11.41 5.38
CA ALA A 70 -11.20 -11.21 5.36
C ALA A 70 -10.45 -12.46 5.85
N VAL A 71 -10.93 -13.13 6.91
CA VAL A 71 -10.31 -14.35 7.47
C VAL A 71 -10.19 -15.46 6.43
N GLU A 72 -11.24 -15.68 5.63
CA GLU A 72 -11.27 -16.75 4.62
C GLU A 72 -10.29 -16.52 3.46
N ALA A 73 -9.86 -15.27 3.26
CA ALA A 73 -8.89 -14.91 2.21
C ALA A 73 -7.44 -14.83 2.71
N LEU A 74 -7.18 -15.09 4.01
CA LEU A 74 -5.82 -15.03 4.54
C LEU A 74 -5.02 -16.27 4.22
N VAL A 75 -3.80 -16.07 3.75
CA VAL A 75 -2.81 -17.12 3.45
C VAL A 75 -1.53 -16.85 4.25
N ALA A 76 -0.94 -17.89 4.84
CA ALA A 76 0.35 -17.77 5.52
C ALA A 76 1.49 -17.70 4.50
N VAL A 77 2.40 -16.75 4.68
CA VAL A 77 3.64 -16.64 3.90
C VAL A 77 4.73 -17.43 4.61
N GLU A 78 5.07 -18.63 4.09
CA GLU A 78 5.97 -19.59 4.76
C GLU A 78 7.32 -19.00 5.15
N TYR A 79 7.99 -18.31 4.22
CA TYR A 79 9.34 -17.75 4.45
C TYR A 79 9.32 -16.38 5.12
N GLY A 80 8.18 -15.68 5.13
CA GLY A 80 8.03 -14.35 5.71
C GLY A 80 7.52 -14.35 7.14
N GLY A 81 6.82 -15.41 7.55
CA GLY A 81 6.22 -15.54 8.88
C GLY A 81 5.06 -14.58 9.15
N PHE A 82 4.46 -13.97 8.11
CA PHE A 82 3.32 -13.07 8.20
C PHE A 82 2.13 -13.63 7.41
N MET A 83 0.95 -13.03 7.62
CA MET A 83 -0.25 -13.35 6.86
C MET A 83 -0.39 -12.43 5.66
N MET A 84 -0.95 -12.97 4.58
CA MET A 84 -1.22 -12.20 3.37
C MET A 84 -2.66 -12.39 2.90
N MET A 85 -3.26 -11.32 2.40
CA MET A 85 -4.47 -11.35 1.57
C MET A 85 -4.03 -11.20 0.11
N PRO A 86 -4.08 -12.28 -0.68
CA PRO A 86 -3.55 -12.29 -2.04
C PRO A 86 -4.45 -11.54 -3.01
N ALA A 87 -3.88 -11.14 -4.16
CA ALA A 87 -4.57 -10.52 -5.28
C ALA A 87 -4.30 -11.23 -6.59
N ASN A 88 -5.22 -11.07 -7.52
CA ASN A 88 -5.09 -11.46 -8.91
C ASN A 88 -5.83 -10.47 -9.83
N GLN A 89 -5.93 -10.77 -11.13
CA GLN A 89 -6.57 -9.92 -12.12
C GLN A 89 -8.07 -9.68 -11.89
N ASP A 90 -8.73 -10.49 -11.08
CA ASP A 90 -10.15 -10.33 -10.74
C ASP A 90 -10.43 -9.01 -10.01
N LEU A 91 -9.42 -8.40 -9.37
CA LEU A 91 -9.54 -7.05 -8.81
C LEU A 91 -9.97 -5.98 -9.82
N THR A 92 -9.69 -6.18 -11.12
CA THR A 92 -10.23 -5.29 -12.17
C THR A 92 -11.76 -5.36 -12.21
N THR A 93 -12.34 -6.55 -12.01
CA THR A 93 -13.80 -6.71 -11.92
C THR A 93 -14.34 -6.06 -10.64
N ALA A 94 -13.63 -6.20 -9.52
CA ALA A 94 -14.00 -5.52 -8.27
C ALA A 94 -14.03 -4.00 -8.46
N GLU A 95 -13.04 -3.42 -9.12
CA GLU A 95 -12.98 -1.98 -9.41
C GLU A 95 -14.22 -1.52 -10.19
N VAL A 96 -14.57 -2.21 -11.28
CA VAL A 96 -15.76 -1.88 -12.10
C VAL A 96 -17.05 -2.01 -11.29
N ARG A 97 -17.20 -3.10 -10.50
CA ARG A 97 -18.41 -3.31 -9.67
C ARG A 97 -18.52 -2.26 -8.57
N LEU A 98 -17.42 -1.88 -7.93
CA LEU A 98 -17.42 -0.81 -6.93
C LEU A 98 -17.87 0.53 -7.52
N LEU A 99 -17.45 0.87 -8.74
CA LEU A 99 -17.88 2.10 -9.42
C LEU A 99 -19.39 2.16 -9.65
N THR A 100 -20.05 1.02 -9.82
CA THR A 100 -21.51 0.95 -10.03
C THR A 100 -22.32 0.96 -8.73
N MET A 101 -21.68 0.80 -7.58
CA MET A 101 -22.37 0.86 -6.29
C MET A 101 -22.76 2.30 -5.93
N ALA A 102 -24.00 2.49 -5.51
CA ALA A 102 -24.52 3.82 -5.18
C ALA A 102 -24.00 4.38 -3.84
N VAL A 103 -23.75 3.51 -2.84
CA VAL A 103 -23.38 3.91 -1.46
C VAL A 103 -22.37 2.95 -0.86
N GLY A 104 -21.41 3.48 -0.11
CA GLY A 104 -20.50 2.70 0.74
C GLY A 104 -19.40 1.94 0.01
N ARG A 105 -19.20 2.21 -1.28
CA ARG A 105 -18.18 1.57 -2.11
C ARG A 105 -16.75 1.86 -1.64
N GLU A 106 -16.54 3.03 -1.05
CA GLU A 106 -15.26 3.49 -0.51
C GLU A 106 -14.90 2.87 0.85
N PHE A 107 -15.87 2.29 1.55
CA PHE A 107 -15.69 1.71 2.89
C PHE A 107 -15.53 0.18 2.89
N LYS A 108 -15.50 -0.46 1.73
CA LYS A 108 -15.51 -1.93 1.65
C LYS A 108 -14.34 -2.58 2.35
N LEU A 109 -13.11 -2.11 2.08
CA LEU A 109 -11.92 -2.64 2.75
C LEU A 109 -11.93 -2.34 4.25
N ARG A 110 -12.27 -1.12 4.65
CA ARG A 110 -12.36 -0.71 6.07
C ARG A 110 -13.32 -1.63 6.85
N ASN A 111 -14.50 -1.88 6.29
CA ASN A 111 -15.50 -2.73 6.92
C ASN A 111 -15.07 -4.19 6.98
N ALA A 112 -14.44 -4.70 5.92
CA ALA A 112 -13.94 -6.06 5.87
C ALA A 112 -12.78 -6.31 6.86
N LEU A 113 -11.95 -5.29 7.13
CA LEU A 113 -10.83 -5.39 8.06
C LEU A 113 -11.25 -5.24 9.53
N ALA A 114 -12.37 -4.60 9.82
CA ALA A 114 -12.81 -4.34 11.19
C ALA A 114 -12.80 -5.59 12.11
N PRO A 115 -13.28 -6.77 11.68
CA PRO A 115 -13.28 -7.97 12.52
C PRO A 115 -11.89 -8.55 12.82
N VAL A 116 -10.93 -8.38 11.91
CA VAL A 116 -9.59 -9.00 12.00
C VAL A 116 -8.50 -8.02 12.44
N ARG A 117 -8.82 -6.73 12.50
CA ARG A 117 -7.83 -5.68 12.77
C ARG A 117 -7.08 -5.90 14.09
N SER A 118 -7.77 -6.39 15.14
CA SER A 118 -7.17 -6.64 16.45
C SER A 118 -6.16 -7.79 16.47
N ASP A 119 -6.17 -8.66 15.47
CA ASP A 119 -5.31 -9.83 15.40
C ASP A 119 -3.90 -9.47 14.91
N PHE A 120 -3.74 -8.28 14.35
CA PHE A 120 -2.48 -7.80 13.78
C PHE A 120 -1.98 -6.53 14.47
N ASP A 121 -0.68 -6.42 14.63
CA ASP A 121 -0.04 -5.21 15.16
C ASP A 121 0.15 -4.18 14.04
N VAL A 122 0.37 -4.65 12.81
CA VAL A 122 0.49 -3.82 11.60
C VAL A 122 -0.20 -4.51 10.42
N ILE A 123 -1.00 -3.73 9.69
CA ILE A 123 -1.58 -4.12 8.41
C ILE A 123 -0.99 -3.21 7.33
N LEU A 124 -0.32 -3.77 6.34
CA LEU A 124 0.22 -3.07 5.19
C LEU A 124 -0.67 -3.29 3.98
N VAL A 125 -0.97 -2.23 3.23
CA VAL A 125 -1.78 -2.33 2.01
C VAL A 125 -0.96 -1.86 0.82
N ASP A 126 -0.59 -2.79 -0.08
CA ASP A 126 0.10 -2.47 -1.33
C ASP A 126 -0.91 -2.00 -2.38
N CYS A 127 -0.81 -0.74 -2.79
CA CYS A 127 -1.74 -0.10 -3.70
C CYS A 127 -1.28 -0.15 -5.16
N PRO A 128 -2.20 -0.23 -6.14
CA PRO A 128 -1.87 -0.10 -7.56
C PRO A 128 -1.29 1.28 -7.90
N PRO A 129 -0.63 1.44 -9.07
CA PRO A 129 -0.07 2.72 -9.50
C PRO A 129 -1.13 3.66 -10.12
N SER A 130 -2.25 3.82 -9.41
CA SER A 130 -3.38 4.67 -9.86
C SER A 130 -4.18 5.16 -8.66
N LEU A 131 -4.83 6.31 -8.78
CA LEU A 131 -5.79 6.81 -7.79
C LEU A 131 -7.21 6.37 -8.15
N ASN A 132 -7.41 5.06 -8.22
CA ASN A 132 -8.68 4.42 -8.53
C ASN A 132 -9.47 4.02 -7.26
N MET A 133 -10.58 3.30 -7.45
CA MET A 133 -11.43 2.83 -6.34
C MET A 133 -10.70 1.88 -5.38
N LEU A 134 -9.70 1.13 -5.84
CA LEU A 134 -8.91 0.24 -4.99
C LEU A 134 -8.02 1.07 -4.07
N THR A 135 -7.29 2.04 -4.61
CA THR A 135 -6.48 2.97 -3.81
C THR A 135 -7.33 3.80 -2.87
N LEU A 136 -8.51 4.26 -3.30
CA LEU A 136 -9.45 4.96 -2.41
C LEU A 136 -9.86 4.09 -1.22
N ASN A 137 -10.20 2.82 -1.44
CA ASN A 137 -10.51 1.87 -0.37
C ASN A 137 -9.34 1.67 0.60
N ALA A 138 -8.10 1.60 0.08
CA ALA A 138 -6.91 1.51 0.92
C ALA A 138 -6.75 2.74 1.82
N LEU A 139 -6.87 3.96 1.25
CA LEU A 139 -6.72 5.22 1.98
C LEU A 139 -7.84 5.45 3.02
N VAL A 140 -9.06 5.01 2.71
CA VAL A 140 -10.19 5.08 3.64
C VAL A 140 -10.03 4.09 4.80
N ALA A 141 -9.41 2.94 4.58
CA ALA A 141 -9.15 1.93 5.61
C ALA A 141 -7.90 2.23 6.45
N ALA A 142 -6.97 3.05 5.94
CA ALA A 142 -5.68 3.30 6.55
C ALA A 142 -5.72 4.34 7.68
N ASP A 143 -4.82 4.17 8.65
CA ASP A 143 -4.49 5.20 9.64
C ASP A 143 -3.43 6.16 9.08
N SER A 144 -2.55 5.64 8.21
CA SER A 144 -1.51 6.46 7.59
C SER A 144 -1.11 5.97 6.20
N VAL A 145 -0.46 6.87 5.46
CA VAL A 145 0.05 6.62 4.10
C VAL A 145 1.55 6.76 4.09
N MET A 146 2.25 5.70 3.70
CA MET A 146 3.66 5.75 3.31
C MET A 146 3.75 5.93 1.80
N VAL A 147 4.58 6.86 1.35
CA VAL A 147 4.76 7.17 -0.07
C VAL A 147 6.16 6.80 -0.55
N PRO A 148 6.36 5.57 -1.06
CA PRO A 148 7.60 5.21 -1.74
C PRO A 148 7.73 6.01 -3.04
N MET A 149 8.88 6.65 -3.25
CA MET A 149 9.11 7.48 -4.43
C MET A 149 10.58 7.48 -4.86
N GLN A 150 10.81 7.62 -6.16
CA GLN A 150 12.13 7.91 -6.72
C GLN A 150 12.34 9.41 -6.86
N CYS A 151 13.55 9.89 -6.54
CA CYS A 151 13.92 11.30 -6.73
C CYS A 151 14.25 11.57 -8.20
N GLU A 152 13.22 11.72 -9.04
CA GLU A 152 13.30 12.01 -10.46
C GLU A 152 12.53 13.29 -10.80
N TYR A 153 12.74 13.83 -12.01
CA TYR A 153 12.21 15.13 -12.43
C TYR A 153 10.70 15.28 -12.23
N TYR A 154 9.88 14.27 -12.59
CA TYR A 154 8.42 14.31 -12.45
C TYR A 154 7.90 13.84 -11.08
N ALA A 155 8.79 13.58 -10.12
CA ALA A 155 8.38 13.04 -8.83
C ALA A 155 7.51 14.01 -8.03
N LEU A 156 7.80 15.31 -8.11
CA LEU A 156 7.07 16.35 -7.39
C LEU A 156 5.65 16.55 -7.92
N GLU A 157 5.46 16.47 -9.24
CA GLU A 157 4.13 16.62 -9.86
C GLU A 157 3.20 15.47 -9.43
N GLY A 158 3.65 14.22 -9.54
CA GLY A 158 2.87 13.06 -9.10
C GLY A 158 2.60 13.07 -7.59
N LEU A 159 3.55 13.56 -6.80
CA LEU A 159 3.38 13.71 -5.35
C LEU A 159 2.31 14.74 -5.01
N THR A 160 2.29 15.89 -5.70
CA THR A 160 1.30 16.94 -5.47
C THR A 160 -0.12 16.43 -5.68
N ALA A 161 -0.38 15.69 -6.76
CA ALA A 161 -1.70 15.11 -7.03
C ALA A 161 -2.11 14.09 -5.96
N LEU A 162 -1.16 13.26 -5.49
CA LEU A 162 -1.42 12.32 -4.39
C LEU A 162 -1.74 13.05 -3.09
N MET A 163 -0.98 14.12 -2.75
CA MET A 163 -1.23 14.92 -1.54
C MET A 163 -2.62 15.57 -1.57
N GLN A 164 -3.03 16.12 -2.70
CA GLN A 164 -4.37 16.69 -2.86
C GLN A 164 -5.45 15.62 -2.65
N THR A 165 -5.26 14.41 -3.17
CA THR A 165 -6.20 13.31 -2.95
C THR A 165 -6.25 12.89 -1.49
N ILE A 166 -5.12 12.78 -0.81
CA ILE A 166 -5.06 12.47 0.63
C ILE A 166 -5.80 13.52 1.44
N GLU A 167 -5.61 14.81 1.14
CA GLU A 167 -6.28 15.91 1.84
C GLU A 167 -7.80 15.87 1.63
N GLN A 168 -8.25 15.65 0.40
CA GLN A 168 -9.69 15.48 0.10
C GLN A 168 -10.32 14.31 0.87
N ILE A 169 -9.61 13.18 0.97
CA ILE A 169 -10.07 12.02 1.74
C ILE A 169 -10.11 12.35 3.22
N LYS A 170 -9.10 13.05 3.73
CA LYS A 170 -9.03 13.49 5.12
C LYS A 170 -10.18 14.42 5.48
N GLU A 171 -10.48 15.38 4.63
CA GLU A 171 -11.56 16.35 4.87
C GLU A 171 -12.97 15.72 4.79
N SER A 172 -13.17 14.70 3.95
CA SER A 172 -14.52 14.21 3.62
C SER A 172 -14.86 12.84 4.21
N ILE A 173 -13.90 11.92 4.36
CA ILE A 173 -14.19 10.51 4.60
C ILE A 173 -13.39 9.92 5.77
N ASN A 174 -12.09 10.25 5.87
CA ASN A 174 -11.18 9.69 6.88
C ASN A 174 -10.34 10.79 7.55
N PRO A 175 -10.89 11.54 8.51
CA PRO A 175 -10.21 12.65 9.18
C PRO A 175 -8.94 12.27 9.94
N GLU A 176 -8.82 10.99 10.34
CA GLU A 176 -7.67 10.46 11.07
C GLU A 176 -6.49 10.05 10.16
N LEU A 177 -6.67 10.12 8.83
CA LEU A 177 -5.62 9.73 7.89
C LEU A 177 -4.42 10.66 7.99
N GLU A 178 -3.25 10.09 8.27
CA GLU A 178 -2.00 10.82 8.38
C GLU A 178 -1.00 10.42 7.29
N ILE A 179 -0.01 11.28 7.01
CA ILE A 179 1.14 10.89 6.20
C ILE A 179 2.18 10.29 7.13
N GLU A 180 2.44 8.98 6.98
CA GLU A 180 3.52 8.28 7.70
C GLU A 180 4.88 8.85 7.31
N GLY A 181 5.06 9.11 6.02
CA GLY A 181 6.24 9.76 5.48
C GLY A 181 6.52 9.41 4.02
N LEU A 182 7.54 10.08 3.49
CA LEU A 182 8.04 9.86 2.14
C LEU A 182 9.28 8.96 2.19
N LEU A 183 9.23 7.81 1.51
CA LEU A 183 10.35 6.88 1.44
C LEU A 183 11.08 7.02 0.10
N ARG A 184 12.29 7.58 0.11
CA ARG A 184 13.12 7.67 -1.10
C ARG A 184 13.67 6.30 -1.46
N THR A 185 13.20 5.73 -2.53
CA THR A 185 13.66 4.45 -3.07
C THR A 185 14.70 4.67 -4.18
N MET A 186 15.58 3.69 -4.39
CA MET A 186 16.60 3.71 -5.46
C MET A 186 17.42 5.02 -5.50
N PHE A 187 17.65 5.61 -4.34
CA PHE A 187 18.35 6.89 -4.22
C PHE A 187 19.88 6.69 -4.36
N ASP A 188 20.46 7.33 -5.37
CA ASP A 188 21.92 7.41 -5.54
C ASP A 188 22.43 8.84 -5.20
N PRO A 189 23.19 9.00 -4.10
CA PRO A 189 23.71 10.32 -3.70
C PRO A 189 24.72 10.93 -4.68
N ARG A 190 25.21 10.16 -5.67
CA ARG A 190 26.09 10.64 -6.73
C ARG A 190 25.33 11.34 -7.86
N ASN A 191 24.00 11.17 -7.90
CA ASN A 191 23.15 11.79 -8.90
C ASN A 191 22.71 13.18 -8.43
N ASN A 192 23.17 14.23 -9.11
CA ASN A 192 22.85 15.62 -8.77
C ASN A 192 21.34 15.90 -8.80
N LEU A 193 20.61 15.42 -9.81
CA LEU A 193 19.17 15.57 -9.92
C LEU A 193 18.45 14.93 -8.73
N ALA A 194 18.86 13.72 -8.33
CA ALA A 194 18.28 13.06 -7.18
C ALA A 194 18.49 13.85 -5.88
N ASN A 195 19.66 14.48 -5.72
CA ASN A 195 19.96 15.35 -4.59
C ASN A 195 19.11 16.61 -4.59
N GLU A 196 18.94 17.28 -5.74
CA GLU A 196 18.13 18.49 -5.90
C GLU A 196 16.65 18.20 -5.58
N VAL A 197 16.07 17.15 -6.17
CA VAL A 197 14.68 16.71 -5.88
C VAL A 197 14.54 16.37 -4.40
N SER A 198 15.50 15.66 -3.83
CA SER A 198 15.51 15.32 -2.41
C SER A 198 15.53 16.58 -1.51
N ALA A 199 16.34 17.57 -1.84
CA ALA A 199 16.40 18.83 -1.09
C ALA A 199 15.05 19.57 -1.12
N GLN A 200 14.38 19.60 -2.28
CA GLN A 200 13.04 20.18 -2.41
C GLN A 200 12.01 19.43 -1.58
N LEU A 201 12.07 18.09 -1.54
CA LEU A 201 11.18 17.28 -0.70
C LEU A 201 11.36 17.59 0.79
N ILE A 202 12.61 17.64 1.25
CA ILE A 202 12.93 17.99 2.64
C ILE A 202 12.41 19.39 2.98
N GLN A 203 12.58 20.36 2.07
CA GLN A 203 12.11 21.72 2.27
C GLN A 203 10.57 21.80 2.39
N HIS A 204 9.82 20.99 1.63
CA HIS A 204 8.35 21.02 1.61
C HIS A 204 7.71 20.16 2.70
N PHE A 205 8.30 18.99 3.01
CA PHE A 205 7.70 18.01 3.90
C PHE A 205 8.40 17.88 5.26
N GLY A 206 9.61 18.42 5.38
CA GLY A 206 10.35 18.52 6.64
C GLY A 206 10.51 17.14 7.32
N GLU A 207 10.06 17.05 8.57
CA GLU A 207 10.19 15.85 9.40
C GLU A 207 9.34 14.65 8.93
N LYS A 208 8.45 14.84 7.96
CA LYS A 208 7.65 13.74 7.35
C LYS A 208 8.46 12.90 6.35
N GLU A 209 9.75 13.15 6.22
CA GLU A 209 10.63 12.33 5.38
C GLU A 209 11.13 11.12 6.16
N ILE A 210 10.72 9.93 5.76
CA ILE A 210 11.25 8.67 6.30
C ILE A 210 12.46 8.23 5.47
N GLY A 211 13.59 8.81 5.63
CA GLY A 211 14.89 8.27 5.25
C GLY A 211 15.02 7.63 3.85
N ARG A 212 16.07 6.84 3.67
CA ARG A 212 16.48 6.20 2.40
C ARG A 212 16.27 4.69 2.47
N ALA A 213 15.49 4.11 1.57
CA ALA A 213 15.61 2.69 1.25
C ALA A 213 16.75 2.52 0.23
N SER A 214 17.89 2.04 0.66
CA SER A 214 18.99 1.65 -0.22
C SER A 214 18.81 0.19 -0.61
N CYS A 215 18.10 -0.08 -1.70
CA CYS A 215 18.19 -1.37 -2.38
C CYS A 215 19.49 -1.39 -3.20
N ARG A 216 20.58 -1.80 -2.61
CA ARG A 216 21.71 -2.35 -3.35
C ARG A 216 21.50 -3.85 -3.45
N GLU A 217 20.82 -4.32 -4.47
CA GLU A 217 21.08 -5.66 -4.96
C GLU A 217 22.51 -5.68 -5.48
N ARG A 218 23.37 -6.38 -4.78
CA ARG A 218 24.63 -6.84 -5.36
C ARG A 218 24.27 -8.11 -6.13
N VAL A 219 24.19 -7.98 -7.46
CA VAL A 219 24.34 -9.11 -8.37
C VAL A 219 25.78 -9.62 -8.28
#